data_c8ebcf0daf0e3a454202078556471872
#
_entry.id   c8ebcf0daf0e3a454202078556471872
#
_cell.length_a   1.000
_cell.length_b   1.000
_cell.length_c   1.000
_cell.angle_alpha   90.00
_cell.angle_beta   90.00
_cell.angle_gamma   90.00
#
_symmetry.space_group_name_H-M   'P 1'
#
loop_
_entity.id
_entity.type
_entity.pdbx_description
1 polymer ?
#
loop_
_entity_poly.entity_id
_entity_poly.type
_entity_poly.pdbx_seq_one_letter_code
_entity_poly.pdbx_strand_id
1 'polypeptide(L)'
;MKLFVGALAVALLSGCTDSGPIKVGPDTYTISTRVPFGGPASAKGQALKEANAFCESQGREILLDHMQASECALHGGCGEAEIFFFCMAKGDPQLKRQRYSPDPTQKIEIDQR
;
A
#
# COMPACT_ATOMS: atom_id res chain seq x y z
N MET A 1 -19.90 34.18 2.30
CA MET A 1 -19.76 33.84 0.89
C MET A 1 -18.34 33.56 0.47
N LYS A 2 -17.39 34.33 0.97
CA LYS A 2 -15.98 34.10 0.57
C LYS A 2 -15.41 32.79 1.07
N LEU A 3 -16.02 32.21 2.10
CA LEU A 3 -15.56 30.98 2.67
C LEU A 3 -15.81 29.75 1.80
N PHE A 4 -16.80 29.84 0.93
CA PHE A 4 -17.15 28.69 0.08
C PHE A 4 -16.13 28.44 -1.01
N VAL A 5 -15.48 29.49 -1.49
CA VAL A 5 -14.52 29.37 -2.58
C VAL A 5 -13.27 28.64 -2.09
N GLY A 6 -12.86 28.93 -0.86
CA GLY A 6 -11.71 28.27 -0.28
C GLY A 6 -11.92 26.78 -0.05
N ALA A 7 -13.11 26.41 0.40
CA ALA A 7 -13.42 25.01 0.66
C ALA A 7 -13.41 24.19 -0.63
N LEU A 8 -13.90 24.77 -1.70
CA LEU A 8 -13.91 24.07 -2.98
C LEU A 8 -12.51 23.83 -3.52
N ALA A 9 -11.63 24.81 -3.35
CA ALA A 9 -10.27 24.68 -3.83
C ALA A 9 -9.52 23.58 -3.10
N VAL A 10 -9.75 23.45 -1.79
CA VAL A 10 -9.12 22.40 -1.01
C VAL A 10 -9.60 21.03 -1.46
N ALA A 11 -10.88 20.90 -1.75
CA ALA A 11 -11.43 19.64 -2.20
C ALA A 11 -10.81 19.16 -3.51
N LEU A 12 -10.47 20.10 -4.37
CA LEU A 12 -9.86 19.74 -5.66
C LEU A 12 -8.43 19.27 -5.55
N LEU A 13 -7.75 19.63 -4.46
CA LEU A 13 -6.36 19.21 -4.26
C LEU A 13 -6.23 17.85 -3.60
N SER A 14 -7.32 17.31 -3.10
CA SER A 14 -7.26 16.14 -2.25
C SER A 14 -7.38 14.82 -2.99
N GLY A 15 -7.33 14.78 -4.27
CA GLY A 15 -7.59 13.50 -4.78
C GLY A 15 -6.75 13.06 -5.86
N CYS A 16 -5.70 12.45 -5.74
CA CYS A 16 -5.11 12.15 -6.96
C CYS A 16 -4.22 11.03 -7.15
N THR A 17 -3.61 10.44 -6.20
CA THR A 17 -2.54 9.58 -6.61
C THR A 17 -2.59 8.20 -6.06
N ASP A 18 -3.56 7.92 -5.25
CA ASP A 18 -3.71 6.54 -4.82
C ASP A 18 -5.16 6.20 -4.54
N SER A 19 -5.40 4.91 -4.41
CA SER A 19 -6.76 4.42 -4.22
C SER A 19 -7.23 4.52 -2.78
N GLY A 20 -6.29 4.65 -1.85
CA GLY A 20 -6.61 4.41 -0.47
C GLY A 20 -6.89 2.94 -0.23
N PRO A 21 -7.11 2.55 1.03
CA PRO A 21 -7.37 1.15 1.36
C PRO A 21 -8.72 0.69 0.80
N ILE A 22 -8.70 -0.41 0.09
CA ILE A 22 -9.91 -1.02 -0.47
C ILE A 22 -10.01 -2.42 0.10
N LYS A 23 -11.16 -2.73 0.69
CA LYS A 23 -11.38 -4.04 1.28
C LYS A 23 -11.67 -5.06 0.17
N VAL A 24 -10.92 -6.15 0.18
CA VAL A 24 -11.08 -7.20 -0.82
C VAL A 24 -11.47 -8.54 -0.21
N GLY A 25 -11.62 -8.59 1.10
CA GLY A 25 -12.03 -9.81 1.80
C GLY A 25 -12.06 -9.56 3.29
N PRO A 26 -12.37 -10.58 4.10
CA PRO A 26 -12.36 -10.41 5.55
C PRO A 26 -10.97 -9.98 6.02
N ASP A 27 -10.90 -8.81 6.67
CA ASP A 27 -9.67 -8.24 7.18
C ASP A 27 -8.55 -8.08 6.14
N THR A 28 -8.90 -8.17 4.87
CA THR A 28 -7.93 -8.11 3.76
C THR A 28 -8.17 -6.86 2.93
N TYR A 29 -7.09 -6.14 2.64
CA TYR A 29 -7.17 -4.87 1.94
C TYR A 29 -6.08 -4.75 0.89
N THR A 30 -6.32 -3.88 -0.08
CA THR A 30 -5.32 -3.54 -1.07
C THR A 30 -5.21 -2.03 -1.17
N ILE A 31 -3.99 -1.57 -1.47
CA ILE A 31 -3.73 -0.16 -1.74
C ILE A 31 -2.89 -0.08 -3.00
N SER A 32 -3.30 0.80 -3.91
CA SER A 32 -2.53 1.08 -5.12
C SER A 32 -2.05 2.53 -5.04
N THR A 33 -0.76 2.74 -5.22
CA THR A 33 -0.18 4.07 -5.18
C THR A 33 0.59 4.35 -6.45
N ARG A 34 0.68 5.63 -6.79
CA ARG A 34 1.49 6.09 -7.90
C ARG A 34 2.18 7.36 -7.47
N VAL A 35 3.48 7.43 -7.70
CA VAL A 35 4.27 8.62 -7.38
C VAL A 35 4.95 9.13 -8.63
N PRO A 36 5.04 10.45 -8.80
CA PRO A 36 5.70 11.00 -9.99
C PRO A 36 7.22 10.89 -9.95
N PHE A 37 7.79 10.80 -8.76
CA PHE A 37 9.23 10.74 -8.59
C PHE A 37 9.59 9.71 -7.54
N GLY A 38 10.80 9.17 -7.63
CA GLY A 38 11.29 8.21 -6.67
C GLY A 38 11.14 6.76 -7.11
N GLY A 39 10.44 6.52 -8.20
CA GLY A 39 10.32 5.20 -8.77
C GLY A 39 9.49 4.22 -7.94
N PRO A 40 9.60 2.92 -8.26
CA PRO A 40 8.82 1.89 -7.56
C PRO A 40 9.10 1.83 -6.07
N ALA A 41 10.32 2.10 -5.64
CA ALA A 41 10.65 2.05 -4.22
C ALA A 41 9.86 3.10 -3.44
N SER A 42 9.73 4.29 -4.01
CA SER A 42 8.99 5.37 -3.36
C SER A 42 7.50 5.03 -3.30
N ALA A 43 6.94 4.51 -4.38
CA ALA A 43 5.54 4.12 -4.42
C ALA A 43 5.25 3.03 -3.39
N LYS A 44 6.14 2.05 -3.29
CA LYS A 44 6.00 0.97 -2.34
C LYS A 44 6.05 1.47 -0.90
N GLY A 45 7.01 2.36 -0.61
CA GLY A 45 7.11 2.95 0.72
C GLY A 45 5.87 3.70 1.13
N GLN A 46 5.31 4.46 0.21
CA GLN A 46 4.08 5.20 0.49
C GLN A 46 2.91 4.26 0.74
N ALA A 47 2.77 3.20 -0.06
CA ALA A 47 1.70 2.23 0.12
C ALA A 47 1.79 1.56 1.49
N LEU A 48 2.99 1.17 1.91
CA LEU A 48 3.20 0.55 3.20
C LEU A 48 2.89 1.51 4.35
N LYS A 49 3.27 2.76 4.20
CA LYS A 49 3.00 3.77 5.22
C LYS A 49 1.50 3.96 5.40
N GLU A 50 0.77 4.03 4.31
CA GLU A 50 -0.67 4.19 4.38
C GLU A 50 -1.35 2.95 4.96
N ALA A 51 -0.87 1.77 4.60
CA ALA A 51 -1.43 0.54 5.11
C ALA A 51 -1.25 0.43 6.62
N ASN A 52 -0.04 0.76 7.09
CA ASN A 52 0.23 0.76 8.52
C ASN A 52 -0.70 1.72 9.25
N ALA A 53 -0.83 2.94 8.75
CA ALA A 53 -1.68 3.95 9.38
C ALA A 53 -3.13 3.49 9.41
N PHE A 54 -3.57 2.85 8.33
CA PHE A 54 -4.93 2.37 8.25
C PHE A 54 -5.23 1.29 9.29
N CYS A 55 -4.36 0.28 9.40
CA CYS A 55 -4.55 -0.76 10.40
C CYS A 55 -4.48 -0.20 11.81
N GLU A 56 -3.54 0.72 12.06
CA GLU A 56 -3.42 1.33 13.37
C GLU A 56 -4.64 2.15 13.75
N SER A 57 -5.28 2.78 12.78
CA SER A 57 -6.49 3.55 13.05
C SER A 57 -7.62 2.67 13.56
N GLN A 58 -7.55 1.37 13.30
CA GLN A 58 -8.52 0.40 13.76
C GLN A 58 -8.05 -0.33 15.03
N GLY A 59 -6.92 0.06 15.59
CA GLY A 59 -6.35 -0.64 16.72
C GLY A 59 -5.77 -1.99 16.36
N ARG A 60 -5.36 -2.16 15.10
CA ARG A 60 -4.85 -3.42 14.59
C ARG A 60 -3.45 -3.26 14.03
N GLU A 61 -2.82 -4.36 13.71
CA GLU A 61 -1.49 -4.37 13.11
C GLU A 61 -1.53 -4.92 11.70
N ILE A 62 -0.67 -4.39 10.87
CA ILE A 62 -0.57 -4.85 9.50
C ILE A 62 0.15 -6.18 9.42
N LEU A 63 -0.33 -7.04 8.55
CA LEU A 63 0.37 -8.25 8.15
C LEU A 63 0.41 -8.25 6.64
N LEU A 64 1.58 -7.97 6.07
CA LEU A 64 1.73 -7.86 4.64
C LEU A 64 1.64 -9.23 4.00
N ASP A 65 0.81 -9.36 2.98
CA ASP A 65 0.67 -10.62 2.25
C ASP A 65 1.59 -10.63 1.04
N HIS A 66 1.38 -9.70 0.12
CA HIS A 66 2.28 -9.59 -1.03
C HIS A 66 2.21 -8.18 -1.59
N MET A 67 3.17 -7.85 -2.43
CA MET A 67 3.20 -6.55 -3.07
C MET A 67 3.86 -6.63 -4.42
N GLN A 68 3.52 -5.69 -5.28
CA GLN A 68 4.12 -5.52 -6.58
C GLN A 68 4.46 -4.06 -6.75
N ALA A 69 5.55 -3.79 -7.44
CA ALA A 69 5.93 -2.42 -7.73
C ALA A 69 6.62 -2.39 -9.09
N SER A 70 6.38 -1.33 -9.84
CA SER A 70 6.96 -1.19 -11.16
C SER A 70 7.07 0.27 -11.54
N GLU A 71 7.84 0.53 -12.60
CA GLU A 71 7.90 1.86 -13.16
C GLU A 71 6.64 2.10 -14.00
N CYS A 72 6.23 3.35 -14.06
CA CYS A 72 5.13 3.71 -14.93
C CYS A 72 5.54 3.53 -16.38
N ALA A 73 4.55 3.47 -17.26
CA ALA A 73 4.80 3.26 -18.69
C ALA A 73 5.71 4.32 -19.30
N LEU A 74 5.64 5.54 -18.79
CA LEU A 74 6.51 6.62 -19.25
C LEU A 74 7.70 6.71 -18.32
N HIS A 75 8.88 6.46 -18.80
CA HIS A 75 10.08 6.53 -17.98
C HIS A 75 10.30 7.94 -17.45
N GLY A 76 10.91 8.08 -16.31
CA GLY A 76 11.16 9.38 -15.74
C GLY A 76 10.98 9.44 -14.25
N GLY A 77 11.17 8.33 -13.56
CA GLY A 77 11.11 8.32 -12.11
C GLY A 77 9.74 8.05 -11.53
N CYS A 78 8.74 7.93 -12.35
CA CYS A 78 7.40 7.57 -11.90
C CYS A 78 7.39 6.13 -11.42
N GLY A 79 6.68 5.87 -10.32
CA GLY A 79 6.56 4.53 -9.79
C GLY A 79 5.13 4.20 -9.44
N GLU A 80 4.80 2.92 -9.52
CA GLU A 80 3.51 2.40 -9.12
C GLU A 80 3.75 1.23 -8.17
N ALA A 81 2.86 1.08 -7.20
CA ALA A 81 2.93 -0.05 -6.30
C ALA A 81 1.52 -0.48 -5.91
N GLU A 82 1.37 -1.77 -5.70
CA GLU A 82 0.13 -2.33 -5.21
C GLU A 82 0.48 -3.31 -4.12
N ILE A 83 -0.17 -3.18 -2.97
CA ILE A 83 0.08 -4.09 -1.86
C ILE A 83 -1.23 -4.73 -1.43
N PHE A 84 -1.11 -5.97 -0.94
CA PHE A 84 -2.21 -6.69 -0.33
C PHE A 84 -1.81 -7.02 1.09
N PHE A 85 -2.68 -6.72 2.03
CA PHE A 85 -2.33 -6.87 3.44
C PHE A 85 -3.55 -7.19 4.27
N PHE A 86 -3.28 -7.68 5.47
CA PHE A 86 -4.30 -7.95 6.46
C PHE A 86 -4.14 -6.99 7.61
N CYS A 87 -5.25 -6.60 8.22
CA CYS A 87 -5.21 -5.90 9.51
C CYS A 87 -5.61 -6.92 10.56
N MET A 88 -4.66 -7.31 11.40
CA MET A 88 -4.87 -8.36 12.39
C MET A 88 -4.96 -7.79 13.79
N ALA A 89 -5.63 -8.51 14.67
CA ALA A 89 -5.68 -8.11 16.06
C ALA A 89 -4.27 -8.11 16.64
N LYS A 90 -3.99 -7.16 17.51
CA LYS A 90 -2.69 -7.10 18.16
C LYS A 90 -2.47 -8.37 18.97
N GLY A 91 -1.29 -8.94 18.83
CA GLY A 91 -0.98 -10.18 19.52
C GLY A 91 -1.42 -11.44 18.80
N ASP A 92 -2.00 -11.30 17.63
CA ASP A 92 -2.40 -12.45 16.83
C ASP A 92 -1.15 -13.28 16.49
N PRO A 93 -1.21 -14.60 16.70
CA PRO A 93 -0.05 -15.45 16.40
C PRO A 93 0.43 -15.38 14.96
N GLN A 94 -0.44 -15.05 14.03
CA GLN A 94 -0.05 -14.95 12.63
C GLN A 94 0.91 -13.81 12.38
N LEU A 95 0.92 -12.80 13.24
CA LEU A 95 1.85 -11.68 13.10
C LEU A 95 3.30 -12.11 13.26
N LYS A 96 3.55 -13.25 13.88
CA LYS A 96 4.90 -13.76 14.07
C LYS A 96 5.41 -14.50 12.84
N ARG A 97 4.53 -14.83 11.93
CA ARG A 97 4.90 -15.50 10.69
C ARG A 97 5.07 -14.49 9.60
N GLN A 98 6.16 -14.60 8.91
CA GLN A 98 6.36 -13.75 7.78
C GLN A 98 5.57 -14.31 6.60
N ARG A 99 4.61 -13.56 6.13
CA ARG A 99 3.80 -13.98 5.00
C ARG A 99 4.21 -13.30 3.71
N TYR A 100 5.15 -12.40 3.79
CA TYR A 100 5.61 -11.70 2.62
C TYR A 100 6.11 -12.70 1.58
N SER A 101 5.56 -12.61 0.39
CA SER A 101 5.91 -13.49 -0.69
C SER A 101 6.99 -12.84 -1.52
N PRO A 102 8.20 -13.39 -1.53
CA PRO A 102 9.24 -12.80 -2.34
C PRO A 102 8.96 -13.02 -3.82
N ASP A 103 9.76 -12.37 -4.62
CA ASP A 103 9.82 -12.56 -6.05
C ASP A 103 9.76 -14.04 -6.40
N PRO A 104 9.06 -14.44 -7.47
CA PRO A 104 9.00 -15.86 -7.86
C PRO A 104 10.36 -16.54 -7.99
N THR A 105 11.37 -15.82 -8.42
CA THR A 105 12.70 -16.39 -8.53
C THR A 105 13.26 -16.81 -7.19
N GLN A 106 13.07 -15.99 -6.17
CA GLN A 106 13.53 -16.30 -4.84
C GLN A 106 12.74 -17.44 -4.23
N LYS A 107 11.48 -17.51 -4.55
CA LYS A 107 10.62 -18.57 -4.04
C LYS A 107 11.06 -19.93 -4.56
N ILE A 108 11.48 -19.99 -5.79
CA ILE A 108 11.97 -21.24 -6.38
C ILE A 108 13.21 -21.74 -5.65
N GLU A 109 14.10 -20.84 -5.27
CA GLU A 109 15.28 -21.22 -4.52
C GLU A 109 14.94 -21.86 -3.18
N ILE A 110 13.94 -21.32 -2.51
CA ILE A 110 13.51 -21.83 -1.23
C ILE A 110 12.95 -23.23 -1.37
N ASP A 111 12.23 -23.48 -2.43
CA ASP A 111 11.58 -24.75 -2.64
C ASP A 111 12.56 -25.88 -2.96
N GLN A 112 13.75 -25.57 -3.35
CA GLN A 112 14.74 -26.57 -3.67
C GLN A 112 15.41 -27.19 -2.46
N ARG A 113 15.01 -26.77 -1.30
CA ARG A 113 15.51 -27.38 -0.07
C ARG A 113 14.61 -28.49 0.38
#